data_f1d5d71a34345454270fdd66d95e009a
#
_entry.id   f1d5d71a34345454270fdd66d95e009a
#
_cell.length_a   1.000
_cell.length_b   1.000
_cell.length_c   1.000
_cell.angle_alpha   90.00
_cell.angle_beta   90.00
_cell.angle_gamma   90.00
#
_symmetry.space_group_name_H-M   'P 1'
#
loop_
_entity.id
_entity.type
_entity.pdbx_description
1 polymer ?
#
loop_
_entity_poly.entity_id
_entity_poly.type
_entity_poly.pdbx_seq_one_letter_code
_entity_poly.pdbx_strand_id
1 'polypeptide(L)'
;MVTWQRSSHFIARRLMRPPIGGAAKEVNMLELQKFMQEHDNWAELLAAEPYNLKISYYEKLVMFKYNQLTADFSIPLVREARGIILECKPPYRVVCWPFEKFFNYGEEHAAQIDWSTASVQEKIDGSLIKFWYYYGWHISTNGTIDAFKAELNNVKYQNFGQLVIDAIHKIFPDEHQFFKLLDPNCTYMFELVSPYNRVVIPYEETKLYFLGMRDMEDGNEWNPEDSDVSYFFQVPKHYNLYSLEDVQKAASKLPWDEEGYVVCDGNFNRVKIKSPQYVMAHYARNNSVITTDRLVQIVLDGEQEEFLTYASDYADDLHKVEDAMFDIAYMAADKMKELFSAREFETRGDYAREVKQCPNYMQDFLFHCFDSKIFWDYAKSWSVDRWVKAINEFKGELT
;
A
#
# COMPACT_ATOMS: atom_id res chain seq x y z
N MET A 1 19.93 -35.11 11.27
CA MET A 1 19.36 -36.08 10.30
C MET A 1 17.92 -36.34 10.67
N VAL A 2 16.99 -35.56 10.15
CA VAL A 2 15.56 -35.83 10.26
C VAL A 2 15.15 -36.55 9.01
N THR A 3 14.82 -37.82 9.17
CA THR A 3 14.61 -38.81 8.12
C THR A 3 13.36 -38.50 7.31
N TRP A 4 13.53 -38.56 5.99
CA TRP A 4 12.60 -38.38 4.90
C TRP A 4 11.47 -39.45 4.81
N GLN A 5 10.74 -39.74 5.88
CA GLN A 5 9.66 -40.71 5.86
C GLN A 5 8.25 -40.13 5.90
N ARG A 6 8.09 -38.78 5.66
CA ARG A 6 6.77 -38.09 5.70
C ARG A 6 6.20 -37.72 4.35
N SER A 7 6.84 -38.08 3.23
CA SER A 7 6.39 -37.69 1.88
C SER A 7 5.07 -38.33 1.42
N SER A 8 4.63 -39.41 2.03
CA SER A 8 3.37 -40.11 1.64
C SER A 8 2.11 -39.51 2.30
N HIS A 9 2.26 -38.73 3.37
CA HIS A 9 1.13 -37.99 3.99
C HIS A 9 0.81 -36.69 3.27
N PHE A 10 1.74 -36.16 2.50
CA PHE A 10 1.60 -34.91 1.73
C PHE A 10 0.53 -35.02 0.62
N ILE A 11 0.45 -36.18 -0.05
CA ILE A 11 -0.51 -36.40 -1.14
C ILE A 11 -1.92 -36.72 -0.61
N ALA A 12 -2.03 -37.33 0.57
CA ALA A 12 -3.32 -37.72 1.13
C ALA A 12 -4.10 -36.54 1.73
N ARG A 13 -3.40 -35.51 2.28
CA ARG A 13 -4.06 -34.30 2.79
C ARG A 13 -4.54 -33.33 1.68
N ARG A 14 -3.95 -33.42 0.49
CA ARG A 14 -4.41 -32.66 -0.69
C ARG A 14 -5.85 -33.03 -1.12
N LEU A 15 -6.36 -34.18 -0.70
CA LEU A 15 -7.71 -34.69 -1.01
C LEU A 15 -8.73 -34.48 0.12
N MET A 16 -8.29 -33.98 1.30
CA MET A 16 -9.18 -33.71 2.42
C MET A 16 -9.02 -32.25 2.86
N ARG A 17 -9.48 -31.32 2.03
CA ARG A 17 -9.84 -29.98 2.52
C ARG A 17 -11.19 -30.13 3.22
N PRO A 18 -11.31 -30.02 4.55
CA PRO A 18 -12.62 -29.89 5.15
C PRO A 18 -13.18 -28.53 4.71
N PRO A 19 -14.42 -28.45 4.25
CA PRO A 19 -15.08 -27.16 4.13
C PRO A 19 -15.19 -26.59 5.53
N ILE A 20 -14.44 -25.53 5.83
CA ILE A 20 -14.72 -24.69 6.97
C ILE A 20 -16.10 -24.12 6.67
N GLY A 21 -17.07 -24.37 7.56
CA GLY A 21 -18.51 -24.19 7.37
C GLY A 21 -18.92 -22.75 7.06
N GLY A 22 -18.76 -22.39 5.81
CA GLY A 22 -19.46 -21.31 5.14
C GLY A 22 -20.11 -21.93 3.90
N ALA A 23 -21.39 -21.65 3.65
CA ALA A 23 -22.03 -21.99 2.40
C ALA A 23 -21.08 -21.59 1.26
N ALA A 24 -20.89 -22.48 0.25
CA ALA A 24 -20.12 -22.16 -0.93
C ALA A 24 -20.60 -20.80 -1.46
N LYS A 25 -19.81 -19.76 -1.25
CA LYS A 25 -20.07 -18.46 -1.87
C LYS A 25 -19.93 -18.71 -3.36
N GLU A 26 -20.96 -18.40 -4.14
CA GLU A 26 -20.81 -18.24 -5.58
C GLU A 26 -19.53 -17.40 -5.79
N VAL A 27 -18.65 -17.86 -6.67
CA VAL A 27 -17.44 -17.12 -7.04
C VAL A 27 -17.87 -15.78 -7.60
N ASN A 28 -17.99 -14.80 -6.75
CA ASN A 28 -18.33 -13.46 -7.18
C ASN A 28 -17.10 -12.88 -7.87
N MET A 29 -17.24 -12.69 -9.17
CA MET A 29 -16.26 -11.95 -9.97
C MET A 29 -15.95 -10.63 -9.27
N LEU A 30 -14.67 -10.28 -9.15
CA LEU A 30 -14.23 -9.01 -8.58
C LEU A 30 -14.88 -7.81 -9.30
N GLU A 31 -15.18 -6.77 -8.58
CA GLU A 31 -15.74 -5.54 -9.16
C GLU A 31 -14.79 -4.92 -10.20
N LEU A 32 -13.49 -4.98 -9.94
CA LEU A 32 -12.45 -4.58 -10.87
C LEU A 32 -12.50 -5.41 -12.17
N GLN A 33 -12.67 -6.72 -12.07
CA GLN A 33 -12.75 -7.62 -13.21
C GLN A 33 -14.03 -7.42 -14.02
N LYS A 34 -15.17 -7.19 -13.36
CA LYS A 34 -16.45 -6.83 -14.01
C LYS A 34 -16.32 -5.53 -14.79
N PHE A 35 -15.73 -4.52 -14.15
CA PHE A 35 -15.49 -3.22 -14.77
C PHE A 35 -14.65 -3.34 -16.05
N MET A 36 -13.56 -4.13 -16.01
CA MET A 36 -12.73 -4.37 -17.19
C MET A 36 -13.46 -5.10 -18.32
N GLN A 37 -14.46 -5.95 -18.00
CA GLN A 37 -15.27 -6.64 -19.01
C GLN A 37 -16.34 -5.74 -19.62
N GLU A 38 -16.83 -4.77 -18.88
CA GLU A 38 -17.90 -3.86 -19.29
C GLU A 38 -17.38 -2.63 -20.08
N HIS A 39 -16.08 -2.34 -20.01
CA HIS A 39 -15.52 -1.11 -20.60
C HIS A 39 -14.26 -1.42 -21.43
N ASP A 40 -14.32 -1.21 -22.73
CA ASP A 40 -13.18 -1.41 -23.64
C ASP A 40 -12.01 -0.47 -23.30
N ASN A 41 -12.30 0.74 -22.82
CA ASN A 41 -11.31 1.74 -22.40
C ASN A 41 -11.07 1.76 -20.86
N TRP A 42 -11.24 0.60 -20.21
CA TRP A 42 -11.12 0.46 -18.76
C TRP A 42 -9.85 1.10 -18.17
N ALA A 43 -8.73 1.05 -18.91
CA ALA A 43 -7.45 1.57 -18.40
C ALA A 43 -7.48 3.10 -18.22
N GLU A 44 -8.07 3.82 -19.17
CA GLU A 44 -8.24 5.27 -19.09
C GLU A 44 -9.21 5.65 -17.97
N LEU A 45 -10.33 4.93 -17.90
CA LEU A 45 -11.36 5.18 -16.88
C LEU A 45 -10.83 4.92 -15.47
N LEU A 46 -10.15 3.79 -15.24
CA LEU A 46 -9.62 3.44 -13.92
C LEU A 46 -8.46 4.33 -13.48
N ALA A 47 -7.71 4.93 -14.43
CA ALA A 47 -6.67 5.89 -14.12
C ALA A 47 -7.21 7.31 -13.80
N ALA A 48 -8.45 7.60 -14.16
CA ALA A 48 -9.12 8.88 -13.94
C ALA A 48 -9.98 8.88 -12.67
N GLU A 49 -10.46 10.06 -12.27
CA GLU A 49 -11.47 10.18 -11.21
C GLU A 49 -12.78 9.43 -11.57
N PRO A 50 -13.43 8.82 -10.59
CA PRO A 50 -13.15 8.82 -9.15
C PRO A 50 -12.18 7.70 -8.69
N TYR A 51 -11.70 6.85 -9.59
CA TYR A 51 -10.91 5.66 -9.23
C TYR A 51 -9.45 5.99 -8.94
N ASN A 52 -8.82 6.81 -9.77
CA ASN A 52 -7.44 7.27 -9.64
C ASN A 52 -6.43 6.13 -9.39
N LEU A 53 -6.59 5.00 -10.09
CA LEU A 53 -5.73 3.85 -9.91
C LEU A 53 -4.40 4.02 -10.66
N LYS A 54 -3.30 3.65 -10.01
CA LYS A 54 -2.03 3.42 -10.68
C LYS A 54 -2.06 2.07 -11.38
N ILE A 55 -1.87 2.08 -12.70
CA ILE A 55 -1.90 0.89 -13.56
C ILE A 55 -0.49 0.61 -14.05
N SER A 56 0.00 -0.60 -13.82
CA SER A 56 1.35 -1.01 -14.21
C SER A 56 1.28 -2.28 -15.04
N TYR A 57 2.01 -2.33 -16.17
CA TYR A 57 2.02 -3.47 -17.08
C TYR A 57 3.32 -4.23 -17.00
N TYR A 58 3.22 -5.55 -17.14
CA TYR A 58 4.34 -6.45 -17.28
C TYR A 58 3.95 -7.60 -18.21
N GLU A 59 4.50 -7.64 -19.42
CA GLU A 59 4.15 -8.60 -20.48
C GLU A 59 2.63 -8.64 -20.79
N LYS A 60 1.95 -9.72 -20.40
CA LYS A 60 0.51 -9.92 -20.59
C LYS A 60 -0.31 -9.62 -19.33
N LEU A 61 0.31 -9.05 -18.33
CA LEU A 61 -0.26 -8.82 -17.01
C LEU A 61 -0.40 -7.33 -16.72
N VAL A 62 -1.40 -7.01 -15.93
CA VAL A 62 -1.67 -5.67 -15.43
C VAL A 62 -1.86 -5.73 -13.91
N MET A 63 -1.22 -4.81 -13.19
CA MET A 63 -1.37 -4.62 -11.75
C MET A 63 -2.07 -3.31 -11.48
N PHE A 64 -3.00 -3.36 -10.53
CA PHE A 64 -3.72 -2.19 -10.05
C PHE A 64 -3.33 -1.87 -8.62
N LYS A 65 -3.05 -0.58 -8.39
CA LYS A 65 -2.79 -0.05 -7.06
C LYS A 65 -3.56 1.27 -6.89
N TYR A 66 -4.30 1.41 -5.80
CA TYR A 66 -4.95 2.67 -5.47
C TYR A 66 -3.92 3.78 -5.24
N ASN A 67 -4.32 5.01 -5.51
CA ASN A 67 -3.58 6.19 -5.09
C ASN A 67 -4.09 6.61 -3.70
N GLN A 68 -3.23 6.62 -2.70
CA GLN A 68 -3.62 6.92 -1.32
C GLN A 68 -4.27 8.30 -1.15
N LEU A 69 -3.83 9.30 -1.96
CA LEU A 69 -4.30 10.69 -1.86
C LEU A 69 -5.65 10.97 -2.56
N THR A 70 -5.95 10.22 -3.62
CA THR A 70 -7.01 10.65 -4.55
C THR A 70 -8.00 9.55 -4.87
N ALA A 71 -7.76 8.33 -4.43
CA ALA A 71 -8.68 7.24 -4.66
C ALA A 71 -9.88 7.33 -3.71
N ASP A 72 -11.08 7.14 -4.24
CA ASP A 72 -12.29 7.08 -3.43
C ASP A 72 -12.47 5.66 -2.87
N PHE A 73 -12.15 5.48 -1.58
CA PHE A 73 -12.28 4.19 -0.90
C PHE A 73 -13.72 3.77 -0.58
N SER A 74 -14.72 4.63 -0.82
CA SER A 74 -16.13 4.21 -0.78
C SER A 74 -16.44 3.19 -1.89
N ILE A 75 -15.66 3.22 -2.98
CA ILE A 75 -15.82 2.36 -4.17
C ILE A 75 -15.15 1.00 -3.93
N PRO A 76 -15.89 -0.14 -3.99
CA PRO A 76 -15.32 -1.46 -3.72
C PRO A 76 -14.13 -1.83 -4.59
N LEU A 77 -14.19 -1.60 -5.91
CA LEU A 77 -13.08 -1.93 -6.82
C LEU A 77 -11.78 -1.19 -6.49
N VAL A 78 -11.86 0.00 -5.87
CA VAL A 78 -10.68 0.75 -5.42
C VAL A 78 -10.02 0.04 -4.23
N ARG A 79 -10.80 -0.55 -3.32
CA ARG A 79 -10.25 -1.33 -2.20
C ARG A 79 -9.61 -2.64 -2.67
N GLU A 80 -10.13 -3.26 -3.74
CA GLU A 80 -9.52 -4.43 -4.39
C GLU A 80 -8.14 -4.10 -4.98
N ALA A 81 -7.94 -2.86 -5.45
CA ALA A 81 -6.73 -2.41 -6.13
C ALA A 81 -5.53 -2.21 -5.18
N ARG A 82 -5.16 -3.24 -4.40
CA ARG A 82 -4.01 -3.23 -3.49
C ARG A 82 -2.88 -4.13 -4.00
N GLY A 83 -2.44 -3.89 -5.24
CA GLY A 83 -1.41 -4.70 -5.89
C GLY A 83 -1.95 -6.03 -6.43
N ILE A 84 -3.23 -6.09 -6.76
CA ILE A 84 -3.85 -7.20 -7.47
C ILE A 84 -3.33 -7.26 -8.90
N ILE A 85 -3.17 -8.47 -9.46
CA ILE A 85 -2.64 -8.66 -10.80
C ILE A 85 -3.61 -9.52 -11.61
N LEU A 86 -3.95 -9.03 -12.82
CA LEU A 86 -4.82 -9.71 -13.76
C LEU A 86 -4.15 -9.87 -15.13
N GLU A 87 -4.69 -10.74 -15.96
CA GLU A 87 -4.35 -10.77 -17.39
C GLU A 87 -4.89 -9.51 -18.08
N CYS A 88 -4.13 -8.98 -19.07
CA CYS A 88 -4.53 -7.77 -19.83
C CYS A 88 -5.65 -8.03 -20.83
N LYS A 89 -6.05 -9.29 -21.07
CA LYS A 89 -7.05 -9.69 -22.07
C LYS A 89 -8.20 -10.44 -21.45
N PRO A 90 -9.40 -10.34 -22.03
CA PRO A 90 -10.53 -11.14 -21.60
C PRO A 90 -10.19 -12.65 -21.48
N PRO A 91 -10.66 -13.34 -20.46
CA PRO A 91 -11.63 -12.89 -19.46
C PRO A 91 -11.01 -12.08 -18.29
N TYR A 92 -9.81 -11.51 -18.42
CA TYR A 92 -9.10 -10.75 -17.38
C TYR A 92 -8.90 -11.58 -16.10
N ARG A 93 -8.38 -12.80 -16.26
CA ARG A 93 -8.21 -13.74 -15.16
C ARG A 93 -7.31 -13.13 -14.08
N VAL A 94 -7.74 -13.22 -12.83
CA VAL A 94 -6.93 -12.84 -11.68
C VAL A 94 -5.80 -13.88 -11.51
N VAL A 95 -4.56 -13.42 -11.41
CA VAL A 95 -3.36 -14.29 -11.26
C VAL A 95 -2.63 -14.05 -9.95
N CYS A 96 -2.88 -12.92 -9.29
CA CYS A 96 -2.41 -12.64 -7.94
C CYS A 96 -3.47 -11.84 -7.20
N TRP A 97 -4.00 -12.40 -6.11
CA TRP A 97 -5.08 -11.79 -5.32
C TRP A 97 -4.64 -11.60 -3.85
N PRO A 98 -4.00 -10.48 -3.52
CA PRO A 98 -3.57 -10.21 -2.15
C PRO A 98 -4.73 -9.76 -1.25
N PHE A 99 -4.41 -9.39 0.00
CA PHE A 99 -5.35 -8.69 0.86
C PHE A 99 -5.85 -7.41 0.21
N GLU A 100 -7.14 -7.15 0.32
CA GLU A 100 -7.73 -5.86 -0.03
C GLU A 100 -7.23 -4.75 0.92
N LYS A 101 -7.55 -3.50 0.60
CA LYS A 101 -7.32 -2.38 1.52
C LYS A 101 -8.11 -2.62 2.79
N PHE A 102 -7.44 -2.62 3.93
CA PHE A 102 -8.05 -2.53 5.25
C PHE A 102 -7.47 -1.35 6.02
N PHE A 103 -8.25 -0.79 6.91
CA PHE A 103 -8.12 0.55 7.45
C PHE A 103 -7.66 0.52 8.90
N ASN A 104 -7.15 1.66 9.39
CA ASN A 104 -6.94 1.81 10.83
C ASN A 104 -8.30 1.95 11.52
N TYR A 105 -8.36 1.51 12.76
CA TYR A 105 -9.52 1.80 13.59
C TYR A 105 -9.71 3.32 13.72
N GLY A 106 -10.94 3.77 13.50
CA GLY A 106 -11.30 5.19 13.50
C GLY A 106 -11.33 5.85 12.12
N GLU A 107 -10.73 5.23 11.08
CA GLU A 107 -10.90 5.70 9.70
C GLU A 107 -12.34 5.40 9.20
N GLU A 108 -12.86 6.24 8.31
CA GLU A 108 -14.24 6.19 7.82
C GLU A 108 -14.68 4.81 7.29
N HIS A 109 -13.78 4.13 6.59
CA HIS A 109 -14.05 2.84 5.95
C HIS A 109 -13.54 1.64 6.75
N ALA A 110 -13.22 1.83 8.03
CA ALA A 110 -12.79 0.73 8.91
C ALA A 110 -13.89 -0.33 9.05
N ALA A 111 -13.52 -1.60 8.88
CA ALA A 111 -14.46 -2.70 9.00
C ALA A 111 -15.02 -2.83 10.42
N GLN A 112 -16.28 -3.19 10.52
CA GLN A 112 -16.86 -3.62 11.78
C GLN A 112 -16.46 -5.08 12.04
N ILE A 113 -15.81 -5.32 13.17
CA ILE A 113 -15.27 -6.62 13.54
C ILE A 113 -16.28 -7.42 14.35
N ASP A 114 -16.52 -8.66 13.94
CA ASP A 114 -17.24 -9.64 14.77
C ASP A 114 -16.29 -10.20 15.84
N TRP A 115 -16.35 -9.63 17.05
CA TRP A 115 -15.49 -10.01 18.18
C TRP A 115 -15.71 -11.43 18.66
N SER A 116 -16.83 -12.08 18.30
CA SER A 116 -17.07 -13.48 18.67
C SER A 116 -16.17 -14.47 17.91
N THR A 117 -15.64 -14.05 16.76
CA THR A 117 -14.79 -14.85 15.86
C THR A 117 -13.41 -14.23 15.66
N ALA A 118 -13.16 -13.04 16.21
CA ALA A 118 -11.97 -12.27 15.97
C ALA A 118 -10.72 -12.87 16.62
N SER A 119 -9.60 -12.76 15.92
CA SER A 119 -8.25 -12.99 16.43
C SER A 119 -7.44 -11.70 16.35
N VAL A 120 -6.57 -11.51 17.35
CA VAL A 120 -5.67 -10.34 17.41
C VAL A 120 -4.25 -10.80 17.17
N GLN A 121 -3.63 -10.27 16.15
CA GLN A 121 -2.29 -10.62 15.70
C GLN A 121 -1.33 -9.43 15.82
N GLU A 122 -0.05 -9.71 16.01
CA GLU A 122 1.02 -8.74 15.88
C GLU A 122 0.99 -8.10 14.48
N LYS A 123 1.10 -6.78 14.44
CA LYS A 123 1.34 -6.10 13.17
C LYS A 123 2.83 -6.00 12.91
N ILE A 124 3.31 -6.75 11.92
CA ILE A 124 4.71 -6.75 11.53
C ILE A 124 5.01 -5.51 10.68
N ASP A 125 6.06 -4.78 11.05
CA ASP A 125 6.53 -3.58 10.34
C ASP A 125 7.53 -3.94 9.23
N GLY A 126 7.06 -4.06 8.00
CA GLY A 126 7.91 -4.47 6.89
C GLY A 126 7.34 -4.09 5.52
N SER A 127 7.57 -4.96 4.55
CA SER A 127 7.06 -4.81 3.20
C SER A 127 6.31 -6.05 2.75
N LEU A 128 5.09 -5.86 2.25
CA LEU A 128 4.27 -6.95 1.72
C LEU A 128 4.93 -7.55 0.47
N ILE A 129 5.19 -8.85 0.53
CA ILE A 129 5.68 -9.68 -0.57
C ILE A 129 4.60 -10.72 -0.90
N LYS A 130 4.40 -10.94 -2.20
CA LYS A 130 3.43 -11.91 -2.69
C LYS A 130 4.15 -12.95 -3.54
N PHE A 131 3.81 -14.23 -3.33
CA PHE A 131 4.21 -15.34 -4.21
C PHE A 131 2.96 -15.85 -4.91
N TRP A 132 3.04 -16.00 -6.22
CA TRP A 132 1.92 -16.40 -7.07
C TRP A 132 2.43 -17.09 -8.32
N TYR A 133 1.55 -17.87 -8.99
CA TYR A 133 1.94 -18.68 -10.12
C TYR A 133 1.27 -18.23 -11.42
N TYR A 134 2.08 -18.00 -12.46
CA TYR A 134 1.62 -17.78 -13.82
C TYR A 134 2.67 -18.28 -14.81
N TYR A 135 2.49 -19.50 -15.34
CA TYR A 135 3.49 -20.25 -16.12
C TYR A 135 4.85 -20.45 -15.43
N GLY A 136 4.95 -20.14 -14.17
CA GLY A 136 6.10 -20.16 -13.28
C GLY A 136 5.81 -19.37 -12.03
N TRP A 137 6.65 -19.52 -11.00
CA TRP A 137 6.51 -18.74 -9.77
C TRP A 137 7.03 -17.32 -9.96
N HIS A 138 6.28 -16.38 -9.42
CA HIS A 138 6.59 -14.96 -9.42
C HIS A 138 6.64 -14.43 -8.01
N ILE A 139 7.44 -13.39 -7.82
CA ILE A 139 7.54 -12.62 -6.58
C ILE A 139 7.18 -11.18 -6.91
N SER A 140 6.25 -10.59 -6.19
CA SER A 140 5.87 -9.19 -6.34
C SER A 140 5.82 -8.46 -5.00
N THR A 141 6.02 -7.14 -5.04
CA THR A 141 5.75 -6.25 -3.91
C THR A 141 4.34 -5.68 -4.00
N ASN A 142 3.93 -4.88 -3.03
CA ASN A 142 2.64 -4.18 -3.11
C ASN A 142 2.57 -3.19 -4.29
N GLY A 143 3.68 -2.71 -4.78
CA GLY A 143 3.75 -1.67 -5.82
C GLY A 143 4.35 -2.09 -7.15
N THR A 144 4.90 -3.30 -7.27
CA THR A 144 5.65 -3.73 -8.44
C THR A 144 5.37 -5.20 -8.74
N ILE A 145 5.01 -5.54 -9.99
CA ILE A 145 4.65 -6.90 -10.42
C ILE A 145 5.84 -7.86 -10.26
N ASP A 146 7.03 -7.40 -10.61
CA ASP A 146 8.27 -8.16 -10.52
C ASP A 146 9.18 -7.57 -9.44
N ALA A 147 9.34 -8.27 -8.30
CA ALA A 147 10.15 -7.82 -7.19
C ALA A 147 11.64 -7.59 -7.55
N PHE A 148 12.12 -8.21 -8.62
CA PHE A 148 13.48 -7.97 -9.13
C PHE A 148 13.64 -6.62 -9.85
N LYS A 149 12.53 -5.94 -10.15
CA LYS A 149 12.48 -4.57 -10.68
C LYS A 149 12.12 -3.53 -9.61
N ALA A 150 11.79 -3.97 -8.40
CA ALA A 150 11.56 -3.09 -7.27
C ALA A 150 12.90 -2.76 -6.62
N GLU A 151 13.43 -1.58 -6.93
CA GLU A 151 14.74 -1.14 -6.46
C GLU A 151 14.79 -0.97 -4.94
N LEU A 152 15.95 -1.33 -4.37
CA LEU A 152 16.33 -1.03 -3.00
C LEU A 152 17.50 -0.06 -3.02
N ASN A 153 17.37 1.03 -2.30
CA ASN A 153 18.44 2.02 -2.18
C ASN A 153 19.53 1.54 -1.17
N ASN A 154 20.17 0.41 -1.53
CA ASN A 154 21.09 -0.30 -0.64
C ASN A 154 22.33 -0.80 -1.38
N VAL A 155 23.48 -0.84 -0.68
CA VAL A 155 24.77 -1.29 -1.25
C VAL A 155 24.81 -2.81 -1.47
N LYS A 156 24.13 -3.59 -0.61
CA LYS A 156 24.19 -5.06 -0.65
C LYS A 156 23.17 -5.66 -1.60
N TYR A 157 21.96 -5.10 -1.65
CA TYR A 157 20.87 -5.60 -2.48
C TYR A 157 20.38 -4.52 -3.41
N GLN A 158 20.31 -4.81 -4.70
CA GLN A 158 19.82 -3.85 -5.70
C GLN A 158 18.29 -3.78 -5.75
N ASN A 159 17.61 -4.87 -5.38
CA ASN A 159 16.17 -4.97 -5.50
C ASN A 159 15.56 -5.92 -4.44
N PHE A 160 14.25 -5.83 -4.28
CA PHE A 160 13.51 -6.66 -3.33
C PHE A 160 13.58 -8.15 -3.67
N GLY A 161 13.60 -8.53 -4.96
CA GLY A 161 13.69 -9.93 -5.38
C GLY A 161 14.92 -10.62 -4.82
N GLN A 162 16.11 -9.99 -4.93
CA GLN A 162 17.35 -10.54 -4.35
C GLN A 162 17.26 -10.69 -2.84
N LEU A 163 16.70 -9.70 -2.14
CA LEU A 163 16.55 -9.74 -0.68
C LEU A 163 15.60 -10.86 -0.23
N VAL A 164 14.51 -11.08 -0.97
CA VAL A 164 13.54 -12.16 -0.71
C VAL A 164 14.17 -13.54 -0.95
N ILE A 165 14.90 -13.73 -2.06
CA ILE A 165 15.59 -14.98 -2.36
C ILE A 165 16.64 -15.31 -1.29
N ASP A 166 17.40 -14.30 -0.82
CA ASP A 166 18.37 -14.48 0.28
C ASP A 166 17.66 -14.91 1.58
N ALA A 167 16.50 -14.37 1.86
CA ALA A 167 15.70 -14.79 3.02
C ALA A 167 15.20 -16.24 2.89
N ILE A 168 14.79 -16.67 1.69
CA ILE A 168 14.38 -18.05 1.42
C ILE A 168 15.57 -19.02 1.57
N HIS A 169 16.75 -18.65 1.07
CA HIS A 169 17.95 -19.50 1.14
C HIS A 169 18.48 -19.71 2.57
N LYS A 170 18.06 -18.93 3.54
CA LYS A 170 18.35 -19.20 4.96
C LYS A 170 17.61 -20.42 5.50
N ILE A 171 16.50 -20.80 4.84
CA ILE A 171 15.60 -21.89 5.28
C ILE A 171 15.71 -23.07 4.32
N PHE A 172 15.80 -22.81 3.02
CA PHE A 172 15.83 -23.82 1.96
C PHE A 172 17.17 -23.76 1.22
N PRO A 173 17.73 -24.90 0.77
CA PRO A 173 18.97 -24.93 -0.03
C PRO A 173 18.87 -24.15 -1.35
N ASP A 174 17.67 -24.09 -1.92
CA ASP A 174 17.33 -23.35 -3.12
C ASP A 174 15.84 -22.96 -3.12
N GLU A 175 15.47 -21.95 -3.90
CA GLU A 175 14.10 -21.46 -4.01
C GLU A 175 13.13 -22.49 -4.62
N HIS A 176 13.61 -23.45 -5.44
CA HIS A 176 12.75 -24.48 -6.02
C HIS A 176 12.17 -25.40 -4.94
N GLN A 177 12.90 -25.65 -3.86
CA GLN A 177 12.38 -26.43 -2.74
C GLN A 177 11.28 -25.69 -2.00
N PHE A 178 11.41 -24.39 -1.83
CA PHE A 178 10.35 -23.54 -1.28
C PHE A 178 9.12 -23.57 -2.20
N PHE A 179 9.29 -23.31 -3.49
CA PHE A 179 8.17 -23.29 -4.44
C PHE A 179 7.41 -24.61 -4.55
N LYS A 180 8.05 -25.73 -4.27
CA LYS A 180 7.37 -27.05 -4.23
C LYS A 180 6.39 -27.19 -3.07
N LEU A 181 6.49 -26.37 -2.03
CA LEU A 181 5.56 -26.36 -0.90
C LEU A 181 4.27 -25.61 -1.25
N LEU A 182 4.33 -24.71 -2.23
CA LEU A 182 3.24 -23.82 -2.55
C LEU A 182 2.27 -24.46 -3.55
N ASP A 183 0.97 -24.18 -3.37
CA ASP A 183 -0.08 -24.52 -4.34
C ASP A 183 -0.13 -23.44 -5.43
N PRO A 184 0.05 -23.78 -6.73
CA PRO A 184 -0.03 -22.79 -7.80
C PRO A 184 -1.39 -22.15 -7.97
N ASN A 185 -2.44 -22.65 -7.30
CA ASN A 185 -3.76 -22.03 -7.30
C ASN A 185 -3.94 -21.00 -6.18
N CYS A 186 -2.90 -20.71 -5.40
CA CYS A 186 -2.97 -19.75 -4.30
C CYS A 186 -2.04 -18.57 -4.50
N THR A 187 -2.46 -17.41 -3.97
CA THR A 187 -1.57 -16.28 -3.69
C THR A 187 -1.15 -16.34 -2.22
N TYR A 188 0.16 -16.30 -1.98
CA TYR A 188 0.74 -16.29 -0.64
C TYR A 188 1.21 -14.90 -0.28
N MET A 189 0.86 -14.42 0.91
CA MET A 189 1.22 -13.11 1.43
C MET A 189 2.22 -13.24 2.58
N PHE A 190 3.31 -12.50 2.48
CA PHE A 190 4.37 -12.44 3.49
C PHE A 190 4.71 -11.01 3.82
N GLU A 191 5.16 -10.75 5.05
CA GLU A 191 5.82 -9.50 5.40
C GLU A 191 7.33 -9.72 5.45
N LEU A 192 8.06 -8.96 4.64
CA LEU A 192 9.52 -8.95 4.63
C LEU A 192 10.03 -7.90 5.59
N VAL A 193 10.75 -8.33 6.62
CA VAL A 193 11.50 -7.46 7.52
C VAL A 193 12.98 -7.58 7.25
N SER A 194 13.72 -6.47 7.35
CA SER A 194 15.14 -6.49 7.06
C SER A 194 15.85 -5.21 7.52
N PRO A 195 17.13 -5.30 7.94
CA PRO A 195 17.94 -4.11 8.16
C PRO A 195 18.21 -3.32 6.85
N TYR A 196 18.00 -3.95 5.69
CA TYR A 196 18.22 -3.34 4.38
C TYR A 196 16.96 -2.69 3.78
N ASN A 197 15.81 -2.90 4.41
CA ASN A 197 14.53 -2.30 4.04
C ASN A 197 13.77 -1.90 5.31
N ARG A 198 14.37 -1.03 6.10
CA ARG A 198 13.79 -0.55 7.35
C ARG A 198 12.66 0.44 7.08
N VAL A 199 11.51 0.22 7.69
CA VAL A 199 10.41 1.20 7.77
C VAL A 199 10.60 2.04 9.05
N VAL A 200 10.26 1.51 10.21
CA VAL A 200 10.50 2.14 11.52
C VAL A 200 11.37 1.25 12.40
N ILE A 201 10.97 -0.01 12.56
CA ILE A 201 11.60 -0.96 13.47
C ILE A 201 12.98 -1.39 12.94
N PRO A 202 14.05 -1.31 13.74
CA PRO A 202 15.39 -1.71 13.32
C PRO A 202 15.57 -3.23 13.48
N TYR A 203 15.07 -4.02 12.54
CA TYR A 203 15.32 -5.45 12.53
C TYR A 203 16.81 -5.76 12.28
N GLU A 204 17.37 -6.67 13.06
CA GLU A 204 18.78 -7.10 12.92
C GLU A 204 18.97 -8.11 11.78
N GLU A 205 17.92 -8.84 11.41
CA GLU A 205 17.96 -9.91 10.43
C GLU A 205 16.86 -9.77 9.38
N THR A 206 17.16 -10.23 8.17
CA THR A 206 16.15 -10.39 7.14
C THR A 206 15.34 -11.65 7.40
N LYS A 207 14.01 -11.52 7.49
CA LYS A 207 13.03 -12.60 7.69
C LYS A 207 11.78 -12.37 6.85
N LEU A 208 11.11 -13.47 6.55
CA LEU A 208 9.77 -13.48 5.97
C LEU A 208 8.79 -14.01 7.02
N TYR A 209 7.78 -13.20 7.34
CA TYR A 209 6.65 -13.62 8.16
C TYR A 209 5.50 -14.02 7.26
N PHE A 210 4.99 -15.23 7.40
CA PHE A 210 3.86 -15.71 6.62
C PHE A 210 2.56 -15.13 7.20
N LEU A 211 1.82 -14.37 6.40
CA LEU A 211 0.61 -13.66 6.81
C LEU A 211 -0.67 -14.40 6.45
N GLY A 212 -0.62 -15.33 5.51
CA GLY A 212 -1.75 -16.07 5.01
C GLY A 212 -1.71 -16.30 3.51
N MET A 213 -2.73 -16.96 3.00
CA MET A 213 -2.89 -17.23 1.58
C MET A 213 -4.33 -17.06 1.14
N ARG A 214 -4.52 -16.89 -0.18
CA ARG A 214 -5.84 -16.83 -0.80
C ARG A 214 -5.91 -17.81 -1.95
N ASP A 215 -6.95 -18.61 -1.98
CA ASP A 215 -7.27 -19.49 -3.10
C ASP A 215 -7.78 -18.64 -4.29
N MET A 216 -7.27 -18.91 -5.48
CA MET A 216 -7.58 -18.14 -6.68
C MET A 216 -8.86 -18.61 -7.36
N GLU A 217 -9.38 -19.78 -7.00
CA GLU A 217 -10.60 -20.37 -7.59
C GLU A 217 -11.86 -19.81 -6.94
N ASP A 218 -11.88 -19.77 -5.60
CA ASP A 218 -13.06 -19.35 -4.83
C ASP A 218 -12.87 -18.03 -4.06
N GLY A 219 -11.65 -17.48 -4.06
CA GLY A 219 -11.29 -16.23 -3.37
C GLY A 219 -11.23 -16.36 -1.85
N ASN A 220 -11.37 -17.58 -1.29
CA ASN A 220 -11.31 -17.79 0.13
C ASN A 220 -9.91 -17.53 0.69
N GLU A 221 -9.85 -16.81 1.78
CA GLU A 221 -8.61 -16.64 2.54
C GLU A 221 -8.43 -17.79 3.52
N TRP A 222 -7.16 -18.03 3.87
CA TRP A 222 -6.73 -19.02 4.86
C TRP A 222 -5.78 -18.36 5.83
N ASN A 223 -5.98 -18.65 7.11
CA ASN A 223 -5.04 -18.21 8.14
C ASN A 223 -3.68 -18.89 7.93
N PRO A 224 -2.58 -18.23 8.31
CA PRO A 224 -1.25 -18.80 8.13
C PRO A 224 -1.10 -20.17 8.82
N GLU A 225 -1.74 -20.39 9.98
CA GLU A 225 -1.67 -21.64 10.75
C GLU A 225 -2.34 -22.81 10.02
N ASP A 226 -3.24 -22.56 9.07
CA ASP A 226 -3.94 -23.58 8.30
C ASP A 226 -3.08 -24.12 7.13
N SER A 227 -1.88 -23.57 6.93
CA SER A 227 -0.97 -23.95 5.84
C SER A 227 0.32 -24.60 6.37
N ASP A 228 0.82 -25.63 5.65
CA ASP A 228 2.10 -26.26 5.95
C ASP A 228 3.29 -25.29 5.82
N VAL A 229 3.11 -24.13 5.19
CA VAL A 229 4.11 -23.06 5.09
C VAL A 229 4.50 -22.53 6.47
N SER A 230 3.56 -22.50 7.42
CA SER A 230 3.79 -22.08 8.81
C SER A 230 4.79 -22.95 9.58
N TYR A 231 5.09 -24.18 9.11
CA TYR A 231 6.15 -25.00 9.71
C TYR A 231 7.56 -24.49 9.42
N PHE A 232 7.71 -23.69 8.39
CA PHE A 232 9.01 -23.19 7.91
C PHE A 232 9.21 -21.70 8.16
N PHE A 233 8.13 -20.93 8.17
CA PHE A 233 8.16 -19.48 8.36
C PHE A 233 7.46 -19.07 9.63
N GLN A 234 7.97 -18.04 10.26
CA GLN A 234 7.28 -17.43 11.39
C GLN A 234 5.95 -16.84 10.93
N VAL A 235 4.97 -16.90 11.81
CA VAL A 235 3.67 -16.22 11.65
C VAL A 235 3.59 -15.09 12.69
N PRO A 236 2.76 -14.06 12.49
CA PRO A 236 2.53 -13.04 13.50
C PRO A 236 2.06 -13.66 14.81
N LYS A 237 2.54 -13.16 15.94
CA LYS A 237 2.10 -13.62 17.25
C LYS A 237 0.62 -13.32 17.47
N HIS A 238 -0.08 -14.24 18.14
CA HIS A 238 -1.46 -14.05 18.56
C HIS A 238 -1.52 -13.56 20.01
N TYR A 239 -2.51 -12.71 20.28
CA TYR A 239 -2.74 -12.13 21.61
C TYR A 239 -4.14 -12.43 22.11
N ASN A 240 -4.26 -12.74 23.41
CA ASN A 240 -5.53 -13.01 24.07
C ASN A 240 -6.22 -11.68 24.44
N LEU A 241 -6.70 -10.97 23.42
CA LEU A 241 -7.45 -9.72 23.53
C LEU A 241 -8.80 -9.94 22.84
N TYR A 242 -9.89 -9.66 23.52
CA TYR A 242 -11.22 -10.12 23.10
C TYR A 242 -12.20 -8.99 22.82
N SER A 243 -11.75 -7.75 22.95
CA SER A 243 -12.55 -6.56 22.67
C SER A 243 -11.71 -5.44 22.08
N LEU A 244 -12.35 -4.50 21.44
CA LEU A 244 -11.70 -3.30 20.94
C LEU A 244 -10.99 -2.52 22.06
N GLU A 245 -11.63 -2.39 23.21
CA GLU A 245 -11.08 -1.68 24.38
C GLU A 245 -9.79 -2.35 24.87
N ASP A 246 -9.76 -3.69 24.93
CA ASP A 246 -8.57 -4.44 25.31
C ASP A 246 -7.42 -4.19 24.34
N VAL A 247 -7.69 -4.23 23.04
CA VAL A 247 -6.67 -4.01 22.00
C VAL A 247 -6.15 -2.57 22.04
N GLN A 248 -7.04 -1.58 22.15
CA GLN A 248 -6.64 -0.17 22.28
C GLN A 248 -5.78 0.09 23.51
N LYS A 249 -6.19 -0.46 24.65
CA LYS A 249 -5.44 -0.37 25.91
C LYS A 249 -4.08 -1.10 25.84
N ALA A 250 -4.00 -2.21 25.11
CA ALA A 250 -2.74 -2.89 24.89
C ALA A 250 -1.86 -2.07 23.94
N ALA A 251 -2.39 -1.59 22.81
CA ALA A 251 -1.66 -0.80 21.83
C ALA A 251 -1.09 0.51 22.43
N SER A 252 -1.84 1.16 23.32
CA SER A 252 -1.38 2.39 23.99
C SER A 252 -0.13 2.21 24.87
N LYS A 253 0.21 0.96 25.21
CA LYS A 253 1.37 0.63 26.07
C LYS A 253 2.55 0.06 25.31
N LEU A 254 2.38 -0.22 24.02
CA LEU A 254 3.45 -0.74 23.19
C LEU A 254 4.55 0.33 23.01
N PRO A 255 5.83 -0.09 23.06
CA PRO A 255 6.94 0.80 22.76
C PRO A 255 6.97 1.18 21.26
N TRP A 256 7.85 2.12 20.91
CA TRP A 256 7.99 2.62 19.55
C TRP A 256 8.49 1.58 18.53
N ASP A 257 9.09 0.50 18.98
CA ASP A 257 9.61 -0.63 18.19
C ASP A 257 8.64 -1.81 18.12
N GLU A 258 7.36 -1.58 18.45
CA GLU A 258 6.24 -2.47 18.19
C GLU A 258 5.14 -1.70 17.46
N GLU A 259 4.79 -2.11 16.23
CA GLU A 259 3.88 -1.34 15.37
C GLU A 259 2.45 -1.31 15.92
N GLY A 260 1.97 -2.43 16.46
CA GLY A 260 0.60 -2.56 16.94
C GLY A 260 -0.01 -3.92 16.61
N TYR A 261 -1.31 -3.90 16.31
CA TYR A 261 -2.11 -5.11 16.11
C TYR A 261 -2.90 -5.06 14.81
N VAL A 262 -3.11 -6.23 14.20
CA VAL A 262 -4.15 -6.49 13.21
C VAL A 262 -5.21 -7.35 13.88
N VAL A 263 -6.46 -6.88 13.86
CA VAL A 263 -7.62 -7.67 14.28
C VAL A 263 -8.29 -8.22 13.03
N CYS A 264 -8.51 -9.53 13.00
CA CYS A 264 -9.14 -10.23 11.89
C CYS A 264 -10.26 -11.13 12.41
N ASP A 265 -11.48 -10.99 11.87
CA ASP A 265 -12.60 -11.85 12.25
C ASP A 265 -12.74 -13.09 11.34
N GLY A 266 -13.68 -13.96 11.66
CA GLY A 266 -13.94 -15.19 10.90
C GLY A 266 -14.40 -14.99 9.45
N ASN A 267 -14.77 -13.78 9.06
CA ASN A 267 -15.10 -13.39 7.69
C ASN A 267 -13.91 -12.69 6.99
N PHE A 268 -12.73 -12.67 7.62
CA PHE A 268 -11.54 -11.97 7.17
C PHE A 268 -11.68 -10.45 7.06
N ASN A 269 -12.67 -9.85 7.76
CA ASN A 269 -12.67 -8.40 7.98
C ASN A 269 -11.49 -8.03 8.88
N ARG A 270 -10.77 -6.96 8.51
CA ARG A 270 -9.55 -6.54 9.22
C ARG A 270 -9.58 -5.08 9.59
N VAL A 271 -9.04 -4.77 10.77
CA VAL A 271 -8.68 -3.41 11.17
C VAL A 271 -7.27 -3.39 11.76
N LYS A 272 -6.59 -2.26 11.61
CA LYS A 272 -5.28 -2.00 12.22
C LYS A 272 -5.46 -1.12 13.45
N ILE A 273 -4.76 -1.44 14.53
CA ILE A 273 -4.69 -0.62 15.74
C ILE A 273 -3.20 -0.46 16.06
N LYS A 274 -2.65 0.72 15.78
CA LYS A 274 -1.22 0.99 15.91
C LYS A 274 -0.86 1.52 17.31
N SER A 275 0.39 1.34 17.69
CA SER A 275 0.98 1.98 18.86
C SER A 275 1.11 3.48 18.62
N PRO A 276 0.65 4.35 19.54
CA PRO A 276 0.89 5.79 19.45
C PRO A 276 2.38 6.12 19.39
N GLN A 277 3.21 5.40 20.13
CA GLN A 277 4.66 5.63 20.15
C GLN A 277 5.31 5.24 18.82
N TYR A 278 4.87 4.13 18.20
CA TYR A 278 5.32 3.74 16.87
C TYR A 278 4.93 4.79 15.82
N VAL A 279 3.67 5.25 15.83
CA VAL A 279 3.18 6.26 14.87
C VAL A 279 3.99 7.55 15.02
N MET A 280 4.22 8.01 16.24
CA MET A 280 5.07 9.17 16.48
C MET A 280 6.52 8.95 16.00
N ALA A 281 7.10 7.77 16.20
CA ALA A 281 8.43 7.43 15.68
C ALA A 281 8.45 7.39 14.15
N HIS A 282 7.40 6.89 13.52
CA HIS A 282 7.24 6.88 12.06
C HIS A 282 7.26 8.30 11.48
N TYR A 283 6.48 9.21 12.07
CA TYR A 283 6.38 10.58 11.57
C TYR A 283 7.52 11.50 12.04
N ALA A 284 8.08 11.32 13.21
CA ALA A 284 9.14 12.19 13.76
C ALA A 284 10.54 11.94 13.16
N ARG A 285 10.84 10.76 12.63
CA ARG A 285 12.15 10.38 12.00
C ARG A 285 13.37 11.03 12.65
N ASN A 286 13.67 10.66 13.91
CA ASN A 286 14.81 11.13 14.71
C ASN A 286 14.68 12.52 15.39
N ASN A 287 13.59 13.26 15.21
CA ASN A 287 13.32 14.48 15.95
C ASN A 287 12.07 14.29 16.82
N SER A 288 12.13 14.81 18.04
CA SER A 288 10.97 14.76 18.96
C SER A 288 9.82 15.69 18.58
N VAL A 289 9.98 16.47 17.49
CA VAL A 289 9.02 17.48 17.02
C VAL A 289 8.70 17.19 15.56
N ILE A 290 7.42 17.22 15.24
CA ILE A 290 6.93 17.15 13.86
C ILE A 290 7.17 18.50 13.19
N THR A 291 7.94 18.50 12.12
CA THR A 291 8.34 19.69 11.38
C THR A 291 7.44 19.91 10.15
N THR A 292 7.45 21.10 9.57
CA THR A 292 6.62 21.43 8.38
C THR A 292 6.89 20.48 7.21
N ASP A 293 8.15 20.06 6.99
CA ASP A 293 8.49 19.10 5.96
C ASP A 293 7.84 17.73 6.20
N ARG A 294 7.69 17.33 7.46
CA ARG A 294 6.98 16.09 7.81
C ARG A 294 5.48 16.21 7.62
N LEU A 295 4.88 17.35 7.98
CA LEU A 295 3.46 17.59 7.70
C LEU A 295 3.18 17.61 6.19
N VAL A 296 4.04 18.24 5.40
CA VAL A 296 3.97 18.18 3.92
C VAL A 296 4.06 16.73 3.42
N GLN A 297 4.99 15.93 3.96
CA GLN A 297 5.10 14.51 3.57
C GLN A 297 3.84 13.73 3.91
N ILE A 298 3.26 13.91 5.10
CA ILE A 298 2.00 13.28 5.52
C ILE A 298 0.87 13.60 4.53
N VAL A 299 0.78 14.86 4.11
CA VAL A 299 -0.23 15.29 3.11
C VAL A 299 0.05 14.62 1.76
N LEU A 300 1.30 14.57 1.31
CA LEU A 300 1.68 13.93 0.04
C LEU A 300 1.49 12.40 0.04
N ASP A 301 1.59 11.76 1.19
CA ASP A 301 1.40 10.32 1.35
C ASP A 301 -0.09 9.96 1.56
N GLY A 302 -0.96 10.94 1.84
CA GLY A 302 -2.39 10.74 2.11
C GLY A 302 -2.65 10.05 3.45
N GLU A 303 -1.82 10.35 4.45
CA GLU A 303 -1.84 9.70 5.76
C GLU A 303 -2.42 10.61 6.87
N GLN A 304 -3.14 11.67 6.50
CA GLN A 304 -3.67 12.66 7.44
C GLN A 304 -4.57 12.06 8.51
N GLU A 305 -5.53 11.22 8.10
CA GLU A 305 -6.47 10.58 9.04
C GLU A 305 -5.75 9.68 10.03
N GLU A 306 -4.79 8.89 9.54
CA GLU A 306 -3.98 8.03 10.39
C GLU A 306 -3.15 8.86 11.36
N PHE A 307 -2.47 9.90 10.87
CA PHE A 307 -1.66 10.79 11.69
C PHE A 307 -2.49 11.45 12.79
N LEU A 308 -3.64 12.06 12.46
CA LEU A 308 -4.50 12.77 13.42
C LEU A 308 -5.16 11.84 14.44
N THR A 309 -5.37 10.57 14.12
CA THR A 309 -5.85 9.57 15.08
C THR A 309 -4.92 9.44 16.28
N TYR A 310 -3.61 9.61 16.08
CA TYR A 310 -2.58 9.44 17.12
C TYR A 310 -1.88 10.72 17.55
N ALA A 311 -2.01 11.80 16.79
CA ALA A 311 -1.31 13.07 16.97
C ALA A 311 -2.26 14.27 16.81
N SER A 312 -3.43 14.22 17.45
CA SER A 312 -4.47 15.25 17.35
C SER A 312 -4.00 16.66 17.73
N ASP A 313 -2.98 16.79 18.58
CA ASP A 313 -2.38 18.07 18.97
C ASP A 313 -1.75 18.83 17.80
N TYR A 314 -1.46 18.14 16.70
CA TYR A 314 -0.91 18.72 15.47
C TYR A 314 -1.98 19.05 14.41
N ALA A 315 -3.27 18.91 14.74
CA ALA A 315 -4.35 19.11 13.77
C ALA A 315 -4.31 20.52 13.13
N ASP A 316 -4.16 21.56 13.96
CA ASP A 316 -4.09 22.94 13.47
C ASP A 316 -2.89 23.18 12.54
N ASP A 317 -1.75 22.57 12.84
CA ASP A 317 -0.54 22.75 12.04
C ASP A 317 -0.61 21.94 10.74
N LEU A 318 -1.21 20.76 10.76
CA LEU A 318 -1.45 19.96 9.57
C LEU A 318 -2.43 20.68 8.62
N HIS A 319 -3.56 21.15 9.14
CA HIS A 319 -4.55 21.87 8.33
C HIS A 319 -3.97 23.15 7.71
N LYS A 320 -3.14 23.92 8.45
CA LYS A 320 -2.43 25.08 7.88
C LYS A 320 -1.50 24.71 6.71
N VAL A 321 -0.89 23.54 6.76
CA VAL A 321 -0.07 23.04 5.65
C VAL A 321 -0.94 22.62 4.48
N GLU A 322 -2.02 21.87 4.71
CA GLU A 322 -2.98 21.48 3.68
C GLU A 322 -3.58 22.67 2.96
N ASP A 323 -4.09 23.65 3.73
CA ASP A 323 -4.66 24.89 3.22
C ASP A 323 -3.65 25.65 2.35
N ALA A 324 -2.41 25.80 2.85
CA ALA A 324 -1.36 26.48 2.09
C ALA A 324 -1.02 25.76 0.78
N MET A 325 -0.93 24.41 0.80
CA MET A 325 -0.69 23.63 -0.42
C MET A 325 -1.85 23.75 -1.41
N PHE A 326 -3.08 23.71 -0.91
CA PHE A 326 -4.28 23.89 -1.72
C PHE A 326 -4.34 25.31 -2.32
N ASP A 327 -4.15 26.34 -1.51
CA ASP A 327 -4.20 27.75 -1.94
C ASP A 327 -3.15 28.04 -3.02
N ILE A 328 -1.90 27.61 -2.83
CA ILE A 328 -0.83 27.76 -3.83
C ILE A 328 -1.23 27.10 -5.15
N ALA A 329 -1.73 25.87 -5.10
CA ALA A 329 -2.14 25.14 -6.27
C ALA A 329 -3.35 25.80 -6.95
N TYR A 330 -4.35 26.21 -6.18
CA TYR A 330 -5.55 26.87 -6.68
C TYR A 330 -5.23 28.23 -7.33
N MET A 331 -4.45 29.08 -6.65
CA MET A 331 -4.05 30.38 -7.18
C MET A 331 -3.22 30.27 -8.47
N ALA A 332 -2.35 29.27 -8.56
CA ALA A 332 -1.61 28.99 -9.77
C ALA A 332 -2.53 28.55 -10.93
N ALA A 333 -3.53 27.69 -10.63
CA ALA A 333 -4.53 27.27 -11.62
C ALA A 333 -5.40 28.42 -12.11
N ASP A 334 -5.80 29.30 -11.20
CA ASP A 334 -6.61 30.47 -11.55
C ASP A 334 -5.81 31.49 -12.36
N LYS A 335 -4.56 31.74 -11.98
CA LYS A 335 -3.63 32.60 -12.74
C LYS A 335 -3.35 32.05 -14.15
N MET A 336 -3.24 30.73 -14.28
CA MET A 336 -3.13 30.10 -15.60
C MET A 336 -4.35 30.41 -16.47
N LYS A 337 -5.57 30.26 -15.93
CA LYS A 337 -6.81 30.59 -16.67
C LYS A 337 -6.83 32.05 -17.08
N GLU A 338 -6.45 32.96 -16.19
CA GLU A 338 -6.34 34.39 -16.50
C GLU A 338 -5.40 34.64 -17.67
N LEU A 339 -4.17 34.09 -17.63
CA LEU A 339 -3.17 34.27 -18.66
C LEU A 339 -3.64 33.77 -20.04
N PHE A 340 -4.26 32.59 -20.10
CA PHE A 340 -4.75 32.02 -21.37
C PHE A 340 -6.07 32.63 -21.85
N SER A 341 -6.85 33.26 -20.96
CA SER A 341 -8.07 33.98 -21.34
C SER A 341 -7.76 35.37 -21.87
N ALA A 342 -6.68 36.00 -21.40
CA ALA A 342 -6.31 37.34 -21.78
C ALA A 342 -5.72 37.44 -23.19
N ARG A 343 -5.01 36.41 -23.66
CA ARG A 343 -4.40 36.32 -25.00
C ARG A 343 -3.94 34.92 -25.36
N GLU A 344 -3.80 34.65 -26.65
CA GLU A 344 -3.03 33.52 -27.16
C GLU A 344 -1.54 33.85 -27.14
N PHE A 345 -0.71 32.92 -26.68
CA PHE A 345 0.75 33.05 -26.70
C PHE A 345 1.30 32.41 -27.98
N GLU A 346 1.97 33.20 -28.82
CA GLU A 346 2.57 32.71 -30.06
C GLU A 346 3.80 31.84 -29.78
N THR A 347 4.55 32.15 -28.72
CA THR A 347 5.76 31.41 -28.37
C THR A 347 5.80 31.12 -26.85
N ARG A 348 6.53 30.05 -26.50
CA ARG A 348 6.85 29.73 -25.09
C ARG A 348 7.61 30.89 -24.41
N GLY A 349 8.40 31.65 -25.19
CA GLY A 349 9.15 32.82 -24.67
C GLY A 349 8.25 33.97 -24.24
N ASP A 350 7.12 34.18 -24.93
CA ASP A 350 6.13 35.18 -24.57
C ASP A 350 5.42 34.83 -23.29
N TYR A 351 5.00 33.58 -23.17
CA TYR A 351 4.41 33.05 -21.95
C TYR A 351 5.36 33.15 -20.75
N ALA A 352 6.64 32.75 -20.93
CA ALA A 352 7.64 32.79 -19.89
C ALA A 352 7.90 34.21 -19.33
N ARG A 353 7.76 35.25 -20.16
CA ARG A 353 7.89 36.63 -19.71
C ARG A 353 6.78 37.04 -18.73
N GLU A 354 5.56 36.59 -18.98
CA GLU A 354 4.43 36.84 -18.06
C GLU A 354 4.55 36.01 -16.77
N VAL A 355 4.90 34.72 -16.91
CA VAL A 355 5.08 33.83 -15.75
C VAL A 355 6.15 34.36 -14.79
N LYS A 356 7.24 34.94 -15.30
CA LYS A 356 8.29 35.54 -14.46
C LYS A 356 7.85 36.78 -13.67
N GLN A 357 6.71 37.37 -13.99
CA GLN A 357 6.11 38.46 -13.21
C GLN A 357 5.22 37.95 -12.06
N CYS A 358 4.88 36.66 -12.07
CA CYS A 358 4.12 36.02 -11.02
C CYS A 358 5.00 35.69 -9.81
N PRO A 359 4.41 35.53 -8.62
CA PRO A 359 5.14 35.07 -7.44
C PRO A 359 5.92 33.77 -7.67
N ASN A 360 7.09 33.65 -7.06
CA ASN A 360 8.00 32.51 -7.32
C ASN A 360 7.36 31.17 -6.97
N TYR A 361 6.57 31.10 -5.90
CA TYR A 361 5.91 29.88 -5.45
C TYR A 361 4.95 29.26 -6.48
N MET A 362 4.43 30.06 -7.45
CA MET A 362 3.54 29.56 -8.48
C MET A 362 4.21 29.43 -9.87
N GLN A 363 5.39 30.04 -10.09
CA GLN A 363 6.01 30.07 -11.42
C GLN A 363 6.25 28.67 -12.00
N ASP A 364 6.69 27.73 -11.17
CA ASP A 364 6.97 26.36 -11.61
C ASP A 364 5.70 25.65 -12.08
N PHE A 365 4.57 25.85 -11.43
CA PHE A 365 3.28 25.34 -11.87
C PHE A 365 2.90 25.94 -13.22
N LEU A 366 3.02 27.26 -13.34
CA LEU A 366 2.68 27.96 -14.58
C LEU A 366 3.54 27.52 -15.75
N PHE A 367 4.85 27.34 -15.56
CA PHE A 367 5.74 26.83 -16.63
C PHE A 367 5.38 25.43 -17.08
N HIS A 368 4.97 24.55 -16.17
CA HIS A 368 4.54 23.20 -16.55
C HIS A 368 3.24 23.20 -17.34
N CYS A 369 2.31 24.07 -16.99
CA CYS A 369 0.98 24.15 -17.63
C CYS A 369 0.99 24.61 -19.09
N PHE A 370 2.09 25.20 -19.57
CA PHE A 370 2.21 25.54 -20.98
C PHE A 370 2.26 24.30 -21.88
N ASP A 371 2.96 23.26 -21.42
CA ASP A 371 3.18 22.03 -22.19
C ASP A 371 2.12 20.94 -21.88
N SER A 372 1.58 20.94 -20.67
CA SER A 372 0.58 19.96 -20.22
C SER A 372 -0.49 20.62 -19.37
N LYS A 373 -1.76 20.44 -19.73
CA LYS A 373 -2.89 21.02 -18.98
C LYS A 373 -3.26 20.26 -17.71
N ILE A 374 -2.48 19.25 -17.30
CA ILE A 374 -2.75 18.38 -16.15
C ILE A 374 -2.06 18.99 -14.91
N PHE A 375 -2.77 19.88 -14.24
CA PHE A 375 -2.25 20.69 -13.15
C PHE A 375 -2.04 19.91 -11.84
N TRP A 376 -3.05 19.13 -11.43
CA TRP A 376 -3.03 18.43 -10.13
C TRP A 376 -2.01 17.31 -10.04
N ASP A 377 -1.79 16.56 -11.12
CA ASP A 377 -0.79 15.51 -11.15
C ASP A 377 0.63 16.07 -11.01
N TYR A 378 0.85 17.28 -11.53
CA TYR A 378 2.12 17.95 -11.37
C TYR A 378 2.33 18.45 -9.95
N ALA A 379 1.32 19.03 -9.31
CA ALA A 379 1.36 19.43 -7.91
C ALA A 379 1.76 18.28 -7.00
N LYS A 380 1.17 17.10 -7.23
CA LYS A 380 1.50 15.86 -6.49
C LYS A 380 2.90 15.32 -6.77
N SER A 381 3.51 15.67 -7.88
CA SER A 381 4.87 15.25 -8.24
C SER A 381 5.97 16.07 -7.55
N TRP A 382 5.60 17.15 -6.89
CA TRP A 382 6.58 17.99 -6.20
C TRP A 382 7.19 17.29 -5.00
N SER A 383 8.51 17.48 -4.83
CA SER A 383 9.19 17.02 -3.61
C SER A 383 8.76 17.84 -2.39
N VAL A 384 8.94 17.25 -1.21
CA VAL A 384 8.71 17.92 0.09
C VAL A 384 9.44 19.24 0.15
N ASP A 385 10.74 19.27 -0.17
CA ASP A 385 11.57 20.50 -0.13
C ASP A 385 10.99 21.62 -0.98
N ARG A 386 10.44 21.25 -2.15
CA ARG A 386 9.84 22.22 -3.07
C ARG A 386 8.56 22.81 -2.50
N TRP A 387 7.71 21.98 -1.91
CA TRP A 387 6.51 22.41 -1.22
C TRP A 387 6.82 23.29 0.00
N VAL A 388 7.78 22.89 0.83
CA VAL A 388 8.19 23.66 2.00
C VAL A 388 8.70 25.04 1.60
N LYS A 389 9.49 25.11 0.52
CA LYS A 389 9.94 26.40 -0.03
C LYS A 389 8.78 27.26 -0.48
N ALA A 390 7.85 26.71 -1.26
CA ALA A 390 6.67 27.44 -1.76
C ALA A 390 5.78 27.93 -0.62
N ILE A 391 5.52 27.10 0.40
CA ILE A 391 4.73 27.48 1.59
C ILE A 391 5.39 28.63 2.35
N ASN A 392 6.71 28.60 2.52
CA ASN A 392 7.44 29.66 3.22
C ASN A 392 7.41 30.99 2.45
N GLU A 393 7.53 30.96 1.13
CA GLU A 393 7.40 32.13 0.26
C GLU A 393 5.95 32.68 0.31
N PHE A 394 4.96 31.79 0.19
CA PHE A 394 3.54 32.15 0.26
C PHE A 394 3.16 32.82 1.59
N LYS A 395 3.61 32.25 2.73
CA LYS A 395 3.39 32.87 4.05
C LYS A 395 4.06 34.23 4.19
N GLY A 396 5.21 34.45 3.56
CA GLY A 396 5.91 35.72 3.56
C GLY A 396 5.17 36.84 2.78
N GLU A 397 4.29 36.50 1.83
CA GLU A 397 3.46 37.47 1.12
C GLU A 397 2.16 37.84 1.86
N LEU A 398 1.72 37.00 2.82
CA LEU A 398 0.52 37.23 3.63
C LEU A 398 0.81 38.03 4.89
N THR A 399 2.08 38.28 5.23
CA THR A 399 2.54 39.07 6.38
C THR A 399 3.03 40.45 5.92
#